data_3c9296c5baa00cb03364b9b08344f344
#
_entry.id   3c9296c5baa00cb03364b9b08344f344
#
_cell.length_a   1.000
_cell.length_b   1.000
_cell.length_c   1.000
_cell.angle_alpha   90.00
_cell.angle_beta   90.00
_cell.angle_gamma   90.00
#
_symmetry.space_group_name_H-M   'P 1'
#
loop_
_entity.id
_entity.type
_entity.pdbx_description
1 polymer ?
#
loop_
_entity_poly.entity_id
_entity_poly.type
_entity_poly.pdbx_seq_one_letter_code
_entity_poly.pdbx_strand_id
1 'polypeptide(L)'
;MSKVTFDYSKAAPFIKDHEVDSMKKLAEDAKELLVSKTGAGNDFLGWIDLPVDYDKDEFARIKKAAAKIQSDSEVLLVIGIGGSYLGARAAVEFLRHSFYNVVSKEIRKTPEIYFVGNSISSTYIRHLMDVIGDRDFSINMISKSGTTTEPAIAFRVFKEMMEKKYGKEEAAKRIYATTDRVKGSLKHLATEEGYETFVVPDDIGGRFSVLTAVGLLPIAVSGADIDKLMDGASAGRETALNAPFEENDSLKYAAIRNILLRKGKEIEILANYEPSVHYVSEWWKQLYGESEGKDQKGIFPASVDLTTDLHSMGQFIQDGSRNMFETVINIETSREELVLQEEPVDLDGLNYLAGKSVDFVNKSAMNGTILAHTDGQVPNLMVKVPEVNEFYLGELFYFFEFACGVSGYLLGVNPFNQPGVESYKKNMFALLGKPGYEAQREELLKRL
;
A
#
# COMPACT_ATOMS: atom_id res chain seq x y z
N MET A 1 -12.61 -3.03 -22.71
CA MET A 1 -12.85 -3.24 -21.29
C MET A 1 -12.55 -1.94 -20.58
N SER A 2 -13.28 -1.59 -19.52
CA SER A 2 -12.92 -0.49 -18.64
C SER A 2 -11.57 -0.80 -17.98
N LYS A 3 -10.78 0.22 -17.69
CA LYS A 3 -9.43 0.10 -17.06
C LYS A 3 -9.21 1.25 -16.08
N VAL A 4 -8.21 1.14 -15.24
CA VAL A 4 -7.69 2.28 -14.47
C VAL A 4 -7.19 3.33 -15.44
N THR A 5 -7.62 4.58 -15.28
CA THR A 5 -7.26 5.68 -16.18
C THR A 5 -6.77 6.90 -15.41
N PHE A 6 -6.01 7.75 -16.09
CA PHE A 6 -5.46 8.98 -15.54
C PHE A 6 -5.96 10.20 -16.29
N ASP A 7 -6.42 11.21 -15.56
CA ASP A 7 -6.93 12.46 -16.08
C ASP A 7 -6.22 13.64 -15.39
N TYR A 8 -5.56 14.49 -16.15
CA TYR A 8 -4.91 15.70 -15.65
C TYR A 8 -5.55 16.99 -16.18
N SER A 9 -6.77 16.92 -16.69
CA SER A 9 -7.48 18.06 -17.27
C SER A 9 -7.61 19.26 -16.31
N LYS A 10 -7.71 18.99 -15.00
CA LYS A 10 -7.76 20.05 -13.95
C LYS A 10 -6.38 20.59 -13.56
N ALA A 11 -5.31 19.94 -14.00
CA ALA A 11 -3.95 20.46 -13.91
C ALA A 11 -3.51 21.18 -15.20
N ALA A 12 -4.21 20.96 -16.33
CA ALA A 12 -3.87 21.56 -17.60
C ALA A 12 -3.69 23.10 -17.57
N PRO A 13 -4.48 23.89 -16.80
CA PRO A 13 -4.24 25.35 -16.69
C PRO A 13 -2.87 25.72 -16.10
N PHE A 14 -2.20 24.79 -15.41
CA PHE A 14 -0.89 25.01 -14.78
C PHE A 14 0.27 24.47 -15.62
N ILE A 15 -0.02 23.73 -16.69
CA ILE A 15 0.94 23.01 -17.54
C ILE A 15 0.75 23.49 -18.98
N LYS A 16 1.86 23.71 -19.70
CA LYS A 16 1.82 24.08 -21.11
C LYS A 16 2.13 22.87 -21.98
N ASP A 17 1.55 22.81 -23.17
CA ASP A 17 1.72 21.68 -24.11
C ASP A 17 3.19 21.35 -24.37
N HIS A 18 4.04 22.37 -24.59
CA HIS A 18 5.47 22.15 -24.83
C HIS A 18 6.22 21.55 -23.63
N GLU A 19 5.69 21.69 -22.38
CA GLU A 19 6.28 21.05 -21.19
C GLU A 19 5.97 19.56 -21.21
N VAL A 20 4.75 19.18 -21.63
CA VAL A 20 4.36 17.78 -21.82
C VAL A 20 5.18 17.14 -22.95
N ASP A 21 5.31 17.81 -24.09
CA ASP A 21 6.09 17.35 -25.24
C ASP A 21 7.56 17.12 -24.86
N SER A 22 8.14 18.05 -24.10
CA SER A 22 9.52 17.94 -23.63
C SER A 22 9.70 16.80 -22.62
N MET A 23 8.70 16.58 -21.73
CA MET A 23 8.76 15.53 -20.74
C MET A 23 8.50 14.16 -21.34
N LYS A 24 7.70 14.06 -22.40
CA LYS A 24 7.39 12.80 -23.09
C LYS A 24 8.65 11.99 -23.38
N LYS A 25 9.63 12.61 -24.08
CA LYS A 25 10.88 11.92 -24.43
C LYS A 25 11.63 11.46 -23.18
N LEU A 26 11.73 12.30 -22.17
CA LEU A 26 12.40 11.94 -20.91
C LEU A 26 11.71 10.78 -20.19
N ALA A 27 10.38 10.75 -20.22
CA ALA A 27 9.60 9.68 -19.63
C ALA A 27 9.74 8.36 -20.42
N GLU A 28 9.79 8.43 -21.75
CA GLU A 28 10.08 7.27 -22.60
C GLU A 28 11.49 6.73 -22.37
N ASP A 29 12.50 7.60 -22.25
CA ASP A 29 13.87 7.20 -21.93
C ASP A 29 13.95 6.58 -20.52
N ALA A 30 13.24 7.13 -19.52
CA ALA A 30 13.14 6.55 -18.17
C ALA A 30 12.41 5.21 -18.17
N LYS A 31 11.33 5.07 -18.94
CA LYS A 31 10.64 3.78 -19.17
C LYS A 31 11.61 2.76 -19.77
N GLU A 32 12.40 3.15 -20.77
CA GLU A 32 13.37 2.24 -21.41
C GLU A 32 14.42 1.73 -20.40
N LEU A 33 14.95 2.60 -19.53
CA LEU A 33 15.86 2.20 -18.45
C LEU A 33 15.23 1.18 -17.51
N LEU A 34 13.93 1.31 -17.23
CA LEU A 34 13.18 0.40 -16.37
C LEU A 34 12.94 -0.95 -17.05
N VAL A 35 12.45 -0.92 -18.29
CA VAL A 35 12.04 -2.12 -19.04
C VAL A 35 13.26 -2.93 -19.50
N SER A 36 14.32 -2.26 -19.96
CA SER A 36 15.59 -2.92 -20.32
C SER A 36 16.42 -3.36 -19.11
N LYS A 37 15.99 -3.00 -17.89
CA LYS A 37 16.67 -3.32 -16.63
C LYS A 37 18.14 -2.81 -16.61
N THR A 38 18.38 -1.64 -17.17
CA THR A 38 19.73 -1.03 -17.27
C THR A 38 19.90 0.18 -16.34
N GLY A 39 18.84 0.63 -15.70
CA GLY A 39 18.86 1.76 -14.76
C GLY A 39 19.42 1.41 -13.39
N ALA A 40 19.64 2.45 -12.56
CA ALA A 40 20.11 2.28 -11.18
C ALA A 40 19.14 1.43 -10.35
N GLY A 41 19.66 0.44 -9.63
CA GLY A 41 18.85 -0.49 -8.82
C GLY A 41 18.21 -1.63 -9.62
N ASN A 42 18.77 -1.95 -10.78
CA ASN A 42 18.27 -2.99 -11.68
C ASN A 42 18.26 -4.42 -11.08
N ASP A 43 18.94 -4.65 -9.99
CA ASP A 43 18.90 -5.87 -9.20
C ASP A 43 17.61 -6.04 -8.37
N PHE A 44 16.72 -5.03 -8.37
CA PHE A 44 15.43 -5.02 -7.68
C PHE A 44 14.22 -4.87 -8.62
N LEU A 45 14.30 -5.36 -9.85
CA LEU A 45 13.27 -5.22 -10.88
C LEU A 45 12.46 -6.50 -11.17
N GLY A 46 12.50 -7.49 -10.28
CA GLY A 46 11.69 -8.72 -10.41
C GLY A 46 10.19 -8.46 -10.45
N TRP A 47 9.72 -7.38 -9.82
CA TRP A 47 8.32 -7.00 -9.79
C TRP A 47 7.74 -6.65 -11.18
N ILE A 48 8.56 -6.21 -12.14
CA ILE A 48 8.09 -5.83 -13.48
C ILE A 48 7.39 -6.99 -14.19
N ASP A 49 7.98 -8.18 -14.14
CA ASP A 49 7.46 -9.35 -14.83
C ASP A 49 6.63 -10.26 -13.90
N LEU A 50 6.63 -9.99 -12.60
CA LEU A 50 5.95 -10.80 -11.58
C LEU A 50 4.50 -11.13 -11.92
N PRO A 51 3.65 -10.22 -12.47
CA PRO A 51 2.26 -10.56 -12.77
C PRO A 51 2.08 -11.70 -13.80
N VAL A 52 3.10 -11.98 -14.59
CA VAL A 52 3.06 -13.03 -15.63
C VAL A 52 4.06 -14.17 -15.37
N ASP A 53 5.16 -13.89 -14.67
CA ASP A 53 6.27 -14.82 -14.41
C ASP A 53 6.44 -15.07 -12.91
N TYR A 54 5.37 -15.49 -12.23
CA TYR A 54 5.41 -15.90 -10.82
C TYR A 54 5.47 -17.42 -10.66
N ASP A 55 6.01 -17.89 -9.54
CA ASP A 55 6.07 -19.30 -9.17
C ASP A 55 4.66 -19.87 -8.97
N LYS A 56 4.19 -20.65 -9.95
CA LYS A 56 2.84 -21.24 -9.96
C LYS A 56 2.64 -22.27 -8.85
N ASP A 57 3.70 -22.99 -8.47
CA ASP A 57 3.65 -23.99 -7.40
C ASP A 57 3.54 -23.29 -6.03
N GLU A 58 4.32 -22.23 -5.80
CA GLU A 58 4.19 -21.42 -4.60
C GLU A 58 2.81 -20.75 -4.53
N PHE A 59 2.31 -20.22 -5.64
CA PHE A 59 0.98 -19.63 -5.73
C PHE A 59 -0.13 -20.63 -5.36
N ALA A 60 -0.04 -21.86 -5.85
CA ALA A 60 -0.96 -22.94 -5.47
C ALA A 60 -0.85 -23.28 -3.97
N ARG A 61 0.36 -23.27 -3.40
CA ARG A 61 0.60 -23.47 -1.97
C ARG A 61 0.00 -22.33 -1.13
N ILE A 62 0.10 -21.08 -1.59
CA ILE A 62 -0.55 -19.92 -0.94
C ILE A 62 -2.06 -20.14 -0.83
N LYS A 63 -2.73 -20.54 -1.91
CA LYS A 63 -4.17 -20.83 -1.90
C LYS A 63 -4.51 -21.97 -0.95
N LYS A 64 -3.70 -23.03 -0.92
CA LYS A 64 -3.88 -24.15 0.01
C LYS A 64 -3.72 -23.73 1.47
N ALA A 65 -2.68 -22.95 1.78
CA ALA A 65 -2.45 -22.42 3.12
C ALA A 65 -3.58 -21.49 3.56
N ALA A 66 -4.03 -20.61 2.67
CA ALA A 66 -5.17 -19.72 2.94
C ALA A 66 -6.45 -20.52 3.26
N ALA A 67 -6.77 -21.54 2.48
CA ALA A 67 -7.93 -22.42 2.74
C ALA A 67 -7.81 -23.16 4.08
N LYS A 68 -6.60 -23.62 4.45
CA LYS A 68 -6.37 -24.22 5.77
C LYS A 68 -6.59 -23.23 6.90
N ILE A 69 -6.02 -22.02 6.83
CA ILE A 69 -6.20 -20.97 7.83
C ILE A 69 -7.69 -20.61 7.97
N GLN A 70 -8.41 -20.48 6.86
CA GLN A 70 -9.85 -20.20 6.87
C GLN A 70 -10.67 -21.31 7.55
N SER A 71 -10.21 -22.56 7.50
CA SER A 71 -10.92 -23.72 8.06
C SER A 71 -10.65 -23.93 9.54
N ASP A 72 -9.47 -23.58 10.04
CA ASP A 72 -9.00 -23.94 11.37
C ASP A 72 -8.70 -22.76 12.30
N SER A 73 -8.88 -21.52 11.82
CA SER A 73 -8.59 -20.32 12.59
C SER A 73 -9.75 -19.31 12.53
N GLU A 74 -9.99 -18.63 13.63
CA GLU A 74 -10.93 -17.50 13.72
C GLU A 74 -10.20 -16.18 13.52
N VAL A 75 -8.87 -16.17 13.75
CA VAL A 75 -8.01 -15.01 13.65
C VAL A 75 -6.75 -15.35 12.87
N LEU A 76 -6.35 -14.48 11.94
CA LEU A 76 -5.01 -14.45 11.38
C LEU A 76 -4.26 -13.23 11.92
N LEU A 77 -3.09 -13.46 12.49
CA LEU A 77 -2.13 -12.40 12.81
C LEU A 77 -1.13 -12.27 11.67
N VAL A 78 -1.10 -11.11 11.03
CA VAL A 78 -0.08 -10.75 10.05
C VAL A 78 0.98 -9.91 10.76
N ILE A 79 2.15 -10.49 10.94
CA ILE A 79 3.27 -9.86 11.67
C ILE A 79 4.28 -9.33 10.66
N GLY A 80 4.36 -8.01 10.50
CA GLY A 80 5.25 -7.36 9.55
C GLY A 80 5.26 -5.85 9.71
N ILE A 81 6.20 -5.18 9.05
CA ILE A 81 6.33 -3.72 9.04
C ILE A 81 6.61 -3.21 7.63
N GLY A 82 6.20 -1.98 7.33
CA GLY A 82 6.40 -1.37 6.02
C GLY A 82 5.79 -2.20 4.89
N GLY A 83 6.56 -2.52 3.86
CA GLY A 83 6.11 -3.34 2.73
C GLY A 83 5.64 -4.75 3.10
N SER A 84 6.04 -5.26 4.28
CA SER A 84 5.59 -6.57 4.76
C SER A 84 4.14 -6.58 5.26
N TYR A 85 3.46 -5.42 5.37
CA TYR A 85 2.05 -5.40 5.77
C TYR A 85 1.19 -4.40 5.01
N LEU A 86 1.76 -3.24 4.57
CA LEU A 86 0.95 -2.16 4.00
C LEU A 86 0.19 -2.58 2.75
N GLY A 87 0.82 -3.26 1.81
CA GLY A 87 0.16 -3.73 0.59
C GLY A 87 -0.95 -4.74 0.88
N ALA A 88 -0.70 -5.71 1.76
CA ALA A 88 -1.72 -6.67 2.19
C ALA A 88 -2.91 -5.98 2.87
N ARG A 89 -2.64 -5.04 3.78
CA ARG A 89 -3.68 -4.29 4.48
C ARG A 89 -4.47 -3.42 3.52
N ALA A 90 -3.80 -2.74 2.59
CA ALA A 90 -4.46 -1.98 1.53
C ALA A 90 -5.45 -2.84 0.75
N ALA A 91 -5.04 -4.03 0.33
CA ALA A 91 -5.91 -4.94 -0.41
C ALA A 91 -7.08 -5.46 0.42
N VAL A 92 -6.84 -5.86 1.67
CA VAL A 92 -7.91 -6.36 2.54
C VAL A 92 -8.94 -5.26 2.82
N GLU A 93 -8.51 -4.05 3.19
CA GLU A 93 -9.44 -2.96 3.50
C GLU A 93 -10.14 -2.42 2.25
N PHE A 94 -9.47 -2.40 1.09
CA PHE A 94 -10.09 -2.02 -0.17
C PHE A 94 -11.17 -3.01 -0.63
N LEU A 95 -10.88 -4.32 -0.55
CA LEU A 95 -11.72 -5.36 -1.15
C LEU A 95 -12.82 -5.89 -0.23
N ARG A 96 -12.66 -5.75 1.08
CA ARG A 96 -13.56 -6.40 2.04
C ARG A 96 -14.52 -5.40 2.69
N HIS A 97 -15.36 -5.91 3.60
CA HIS A 97 -16.33 -5.11 4.33
C HIS A 97 -15.63 -4.03 5.16
N SER A 98 -16.13 -2.79 5.16
CA SER A 98 -15.52 -1.66 5.89
C SER A 98 -15.36 -1.93 7.39
N PHE A 99 -16.20 -2.77 7.97
CA PHE A 99 -16.14 -3.25 9.36
C PHE A 99 -15.72 -4.71 9.44
N TYR A 100 -14.75 -5.13 8.62
CA TYR A 100 -14.37 -6.53 8.38
C TYR A 100 -14.18 -7.33 9.67
N ASN A 101 -13.40 -6.85 10.64
CA ASN A 101 -13.12 -7.56 11.88
C ASN A 101 -14.26 -7.45 12.92
N VAL A 102 -15.31 -6.66 12.68
CA VAL A 102 -16.40 -6.42 13.63
C VAL A 102 -17.68 -7.17 13.24
N VAL A 103 -17.90 -7.36 11.95
CA VAL A 103 -19.07 -8.12 11.46
C VAL A 103 -18.99 -9.59 11.86
N SER A 104 -20.14 -10.25 11.99
CA SER A 104 -20.21 -11.66 12.37
C SER A 104 -19.52 -12.56 11.33
N LYS A 105 -19.14 -13.77 11.77
CA LYS A 105 -18.50 -14.77 10.89
C LYS A 105 -19.39 -15.16 9.70
N GLU A 106 -20.72 -15.14 9.87
CA GLU A 106 -21.68 -15.43 8.80
C GLU A 106 -21.65 -14.39 7.67
N ILE A 107 -21.34 -13.14 8.00
CA ILE A 107 -21.14 -12.05 7.02
C ILE A 107 -19.74 -12.08 6.44
N ARG A 108 -18.73 -12.14 7.31
CA ARG A 108 -17.32 -12.11 6.92
C ARG A 108 -16.87 -13.38 6.19
N LYS A 109 -17.32 -14.54 6.60
CA LYS A 109 -17.03 -15.91 6.10
C LYS A 109 -15.58 -16.39 6.26
N THR A 110 -14.68 -15.53 6.65
CA THR A 110 -13.23 -15.75 6.76
C THR A 110 -12.74 -15.37 8.16
N PRO A 111 -11.50 -15.68 8.56
CA PRO A 111 -10.94 -15.21 9.83
C PRO A 111 -10.90 -13.68 9.93
N GLU A 112 -10.93 -13.16 11.15
CA GLU A 112 -10.49 -11.78 11.40
C GLU A 112 -9.01 -11.66 11.08
N ILE A 113 -8.58 -10.52 10.54
CA ILE A 113 -7.17 -10.29 10.19
C ILE A 113 -6.67 -9.07 10.97
N TYR A 114 -5.66 -9.29 11.81
CA TYR A 114 -5.02 -8.23 12.56
C TYR A 114 -3.56 -8.08 12.14
N PHE A 115 -3.13 -6.84 11.95
CA PHE A 115 -1.76 -6.50 11.62
C PHE A 115 -1.04 -6.03 12.88
N VAL A 116 0.12 -6.62 13.17
CA VAL A 116 0.93 -6.33 14.35
C VAL A 116 2.42 -6.41 14.02
N GLY A 117 3.27 -5.83 14.87
CA GLY A 117 4.71 -5.73 14.57
C GLY A 117 5.03 -4.56 13.63
N ASN A 118 4.07 -3.68 13.38
CA ASN A 118 4.21 -2.41 12.69
C ASN A 118 4.36 -1.23 13.68
N SER A 119 4.35 -1.52 14.97
CA SER A 119 4.64 -0.60 16.07
C SER A 119 5.24 -1.34 17.26
N ILE A 120 5.84 -0.62 18.21
CA ILE A 120 6.41 -1.16 19.45
C ILE A 120 5.56 -0.70 20.65
N SER A 121 4.25 -0.73 20.52
CA SER A 121 3.32 -0.37 21.59
C SER A 121 2.95 -1.59 22.43
N SER A 122 3.40 -1.62 23.70
CA SER A 122 3.02 -2.67 24.65
C SER A 122 1.50 -2.70 24.89
N THR A 123 0.87 -1.53 24.91
CA THR A 123 -0.59 -1.40 25.07
C THR A 123 -1.32 -2.04 23.88
N TYR A 124 -0.91 -1.73 22.65
CA TYR A 124 -1.53 -2.31 21.46
C TYR A 124 -1.39 -3.84 21.42
N ILE A 125 -0.19 -4.35 21.72
CA ILE A 125 0.06 -5.79 21.77
C ILE A 125 -0.82 -6.45 22.83
N ARG A 126 -0.91 -5.87 24.03
CA ARG A 126 -1.75 -6.41 25.12
C ARG A 126 -3.23 -6.43 24.75
N HIS A 127 -3.76 -5.33 24.23
CA HIS A 127 -5.15 -5.27 23.78
C HIS A 127 -5.45 -6.27 22.65
N LEU A 128 -4.51 -6.52 21.76
CA LEU A 128 -4.66 -7.53 20.72
C LEU A 128 -4.70 -8.95 21.33
N MET A 129 -3.88 -9.24 22.35
CA MET A 129 -3.99 -10.51 23.10
C MET A 129 -5.36 -10.68 23.74
N ASP A 130 -5.94 -9.61 24.31
CA ASP A 130 -7.28 -9.64 24.91
C ASP A 130 -8.35 -9.87 23.82
N VAL A 131 -8.20 -9.27 22.63
CA VAL A 131 -9.08 -9.50 21.48
C VAL A 131 -9.02 -10.94 20.99
N ILE A 132 -7.84 -11.54 20.91
CA ILE A 132 -7.67 -12.94 20.50
C ILE A 132 -8.32 -13.87 21.56
N GLY A 133 -8.02 -13.64 22.84
CA GLY A 133 -8.54 -14.47 23.93
C GLY A 133 -8.25 -15.96 23.72
N ASP A 134 -9.28 -16.77 23.88
CA ASP A 134 -9.20 -18.22 23.69
C ASP A 134 -9.53 -18.71 22.27
N ARG A 135 -9.72 -17.80 21.32
CA ARG A 135 -10.06 -18.15 19.92
C ARG A 135 -8.91 -18.85 19.22
N ASP A 136 -9.23 -19.64 18.22
CA ASP A 136 -8.22 -20.28 17.37
C ASP A 136 -7.61 -19.26 16.41
N PHE A 137 -6.28 -19.27 16.34
CA PHE A 137 -5.55 -18.32 15.50
C PHE A 137 -4.34 -18.92 14.78
N SER A 138 -3.98 -18.31 13.68
CA SER A 138 -2.76 -18.57 12.91
C SER A 138 -1.89 -17.32 12.85
N ILE A 139 -0.60 -17.49 12.60
CA ILE A 139 0.39 -16.42 12.43
C ILE A 139 0.99 -16.49 11.03
N ASN A 140 0.96 -15.39 10.32
CA ASN A 140 1.83 -15.17 9.16
C ASN A 140 2.94 -14.18 9.54
N MET A 141 4.12 -14.69 9.82
CA MET A 141 5.32 -13.90 10.13
C MET A 141 6.03 -13.54 8.84
N ILE A 142 6.14 -12.25 8.53
CA ILE A 142 6.71 -11.72 7.28
C ILE A 142 7.95 -10.90 7.58
N SER A 143 9.12 -11.46 7.29
CA SER A 143 10.39 -10.76 7.44
C SER A 143 11.49 -11.47 6.64
N LYS A 144 12.13 -10.75 5.71
CA LYS A 144 13.21 -11.33 4.90
C LYS A 144 14.38 -11.80 5.77
N SER A 145 14.88 -10.94 6.65
CA SER A 145 16.01 -11.27 7.57
C SER A 145 15.60 -12.01 8.82
N GLY A 146 14.39 -11.79 9.32
CA GLY A 146 13.92 -12.24 10.63
C GLY A 146 14.46 -11.42 11.81
N THR A 147 15.23 -10.36 11.55
CA THR A 147 15.90 -9.56 12.60
C THR A 147 15.38 -8.14 12.73
N THR A 148 14.39 -7.75 11.93
CA THR A 148 13.72 -6.46 12.09
C THR A 148 13.05 -6.41 13.47
N THR A 149 13.38 -5.39 14.25
CA THR A 149 13.10 -5.37 15.70
C THR A 149 11.61 -5.47 16.02
N GLU A 150 10.79 -4.67 15.35
CA GLU A 150 9.36 -4.55 15.64
C GLU A 150 8.59 -5.88 15.40
N PRO A 151 8.66 -6.48 14.21
CA PRO A 151 7.99 -7.78 13.98
C PRO A 151 8.64 -8.92 14.78
N ALA A 152 9.94 -8.88 15.06
CA ALA A 152 10.61 -9.91 15.88
C ALA A 152 10.10 -9.90 17.33
N ILE A 153 9.87 -8.72 17.92
CA ILE A 153 9.27 -8.59 19.25
C ILE A 153 7.84 -9.14 19.25
N ALA A 154 7.00 -8.71 18.30
CA ALA A 154 5.63 -9.18 18.20
C ALA A 154 5.58 -10.71 18.01
N PHE A 155 6.44 -11.25 17.16
CA PHE A 155 6.50 -12.69 16.91
C PHE A 155 6.88 -13.49 18.15
N ARG A 156 7.84 -13.03 18.97
CA ARG A 156 8.17 -13.68 20.25
C ARG A 156 6.97 -13.79 21.16
N VAL A 157 6.20 -12.70 21.30
CA VAL A 157 5.02 -12.64 22.18
C VAL A 157 3.92 -13.60 21.70
N PHE A 158 3.55 -13.52 20.42
CA PHE A 158 2.44 -14.31 19.91
C PHE A 158 2.81 -15.78 19.64
N LYS A 159 4.06 -16.08 19.32
CA LYS A 159 4.59 -17.46 19.29
C LYS A 159 4.46 -18.12 20.67
N GLU A 160 4.90 -17.43 21.73
CA GLU A 160 4.77 -17.95 23.10
C GLU A 160 3.29 -18.21 23.49
N MET A 161 2.40 -17.26 23.13
CA MET A 161 0.95 -17.43 23.35
C MET A 161 0.41 -18.65 22.61
N MET A 162 0.81 -18.86 21.36
CA MET A 162 0.40 -19.98 20.54
C MET A 162 0.94 -21.32 21.07
N GLU A 163 2.20 -21.38 21.46
CA GLU A 163 2.80 -22.59 22.02
C GLU A 163 2.18 -22.99 23.38
N LYS A 164 1.81 -22.00 24.19
CA LYS A 164 1.05 -22.25 25.44
C LYS A 164 -0.34 -22.83 25.20
N LYS A 165 -1.00 -22.37 24.13
CA LYS A 165 -2.35 -22.84 23.79
C LYS A 165 -2.35 -24.23 23.16
N TYR A 166 -1.49 -24.48 22.18
CA TYR A 166 -1.55 -25.67 21.32
C TYR A 166 -0.47 -26.71 21.61
N GLY A 167 0.56 -26.34 22.37
CA GLY A 167 1.83 -27.09 22.38
C GLY A 167 2.66 -26.83 21.13
N LYS A 168 3.96 -27.16 21.20
CA LYS A 168 4.94 -26.75 20.18
C LYS A 168 4.65 -27.35 18.79
N GLU A 169 4.28 -28.63 18.72
CA GLU A 169 4.06 -29.33 17.44
C GLU A 169 2.82 -28.81 16.69
N GLU A 170 1.73 -28.53 17.39
CA GLU A 170 0.52 -28.01 16.74
C GLU A 170 0.65 -26.52 16.45
N ALA A 171 1.34 -25.75 17.29
CA ALA A 171 1.68 -24.37 17.04
C ALA A 171 2.48 -24.21 15.74
N ALA A 172 3.43 -25.11 15.48
CA ALA A 172 4.24 -25.09 14.27
C ALA A 172 3.39 -25.20 12.98
N LYS A 173 2.29 -25.94 13.00
CA LYS A 173 1.37 -26.09 11.85
C LYS A 173 0.48 -24.87 11.61
N ARG A 174 0.47 -23.90 12.54
CA ARG A 174 -0.33 -22.67 12.49
C ARG A 174 0.53 -21.42 12.28
N ILE A 175 1.85 -21.59 12.14
CA ILE A 175 2.81 -20.53 11.84
C ILE A 175 3.28 -20.67 10.39
N TYR A 176 3.09 -19.61 9.63
CA TYR A 176 3.50 -19.47 8.23
C TYR A 176 4.57 -18.40 8.16
N ALA A 177 5.78 -18.75 7.69
CA ALA A 177 6.90 -17.82 7.61
C ALA A 177 7.14 -17.39 6.17
N THR A 178 6.83 -16.13 5.86
CA THR A 178 7.17 -15.51 4.58
C THR A 178 8.54 -14.81 4.74
N THR A 179 9.59 -15.43 4.18
CA THR A 179 10.97 -15.07 4.49
C THR A 179 11.92 -15.32 3.31
N ASP A 180 13.22 -15.12 3.53
CA ASP A 180 14.26 -15.46 2.54
C ASP A 180 14.22 -16.95 2.17
N ARG A 181 14.58 -17.26 0.92
CA ARG A 181 14.59 -18.64 0.42
C ARG A 181 15.60 -19.53 1.16
N VAL A 182 16.76 -19.00 1.51
CA VAL A 182 17.92 -19.79 1.94
C VAL A 182 18.49 -19.34 3.30
N LYS A 183 18.50 -18.04 3.58
CA LYS A 183 19.25 -17.43 4.69
C LYS A 183 18.35 -16.60 5.63
N GLY A 184 18.92 -16.12 6.73
CA GLY A 184 18.23 -15.30 7.71
C GLY A 184 17.71 -16.08 8.91
N SER A 185 17.55 -15.39 10.04
CA SER A 185 17.18 -16.02 11.31
C SER A 185 15.78 -16.62 11.29
N LEU A 186 14.82 -15.99 10.57
CA LEU A 186 13.47 -16.55 10.43
C LEU A 186 13.48 -17.80 9.56
N LYS A 187 14.28 -17.85 8.48
CA LYS A 187 14.41 -19.05 7.65
C LYS A 187 15.00 -20.22 8.43
N HIS A 188 16.04 -19.96 9.23
CA HIS A 188 16.64 -20.96 10.10
C HIS A 188 15.62 -21.51 11.10
N LEU A 189 14.96 -20.63 11.85
CA LEU A 189 13.93 -21.00 12.81
C LEU A 189 12.79 -21.79 12.15
N ALA A 190 12.28 -21.33 11.02
CA ALA A 190 11.21 -22.02 10.31
C ALA A 190 11.58 -23.42 9.86
N THR A 191 12.85 -23.61 9.48
CA THR A 191 13.37 -24.94 9.08
C THR A 191 13.50 -25.86 10.30
N GLU A 192 14.02 -25.37 11.44
CA GLU A 192 14.16 -26.16 12.66
C GLU A 192 12.81 -26.54 13.27
N GLU A 193 11.86 -25.61 13.29
CA GLU A 193 10.55 -25.81 13.92
C GLU A 193 9.50 -26.42 12.97
N GLY A 194 9.82 -26.55 11.68
CA GLY A 194 8.93 -27.15 10.68
C GLY A 194 7.77 -26.24 10.23
N TYR A 195 7.95 -24.91 10.26
CA TYR A 195 6.93 -23.98 9.75
C TYR A 195 6.81 -24.08 8.24
N GLU A 196 5.60 -23.90 7.71
CA GLU A 196 5.43 -23.71 6.26
C GLU A 196 6.04 -22.38 5.85
N THR A 197 6.87 -22.39 4.79
CA THR A 197 7.60 -21.20 4.34
C THR A 197 7.18 -20.76 2.95
N PHE A 198 7.09 -19.42 2.77
CA PHE A 198 6.91 -18.73 1.50
C PHE A 198 8.07 -17.76 1.26
N VAL A 199 8.34 -17.47 0.00
CA VAL A 199 9.56 -16.75 -0.37
C VAL A 199 9.30 -15.24 -0.50
N VAL A 200 10.17 -14.44 0.13
CA VAL A 200 10.38 -13.04 -0.23
C VAL A 200 11.47 -13.01 -1.31
N PRO A 201 11.15 -12.67 -2.57
CA PRO A 201 12.13 -12.68 -3.66
C PRO A 201 13.32 -11.76 -3.38
N ASP A 202 14.50 -12.15 -3.85
CA ASP A 202 15.72 -11.35 -3.65
C ASP A 202 15.75 -10.08 -4.48
N ASP A 203 15.15 -10.14 -5.65
CA ASP A 203 15.08 -9.10 -6.68
C ASP A 203 13.83 -8.22 -6.59
N ILE A 204 13.10 -8.26 -5.46
CA ILE A 204 11.92 -7.41 -5.21
C ILE A 204 12.08 -6.69 -3.87
N GLY A 205 12.07 -5.37 -3.92
CA GLY A 205 12.08 -4.53 -2.72
C GLY A 205 10.75 -4.60 -1.94
N GLY A 206 10.80 -4.37 -0.62
CA GLY A 206 9.62 -4.52 0.26
C GLY A 206 8.39 -3.73 -0.19
N ARG A 207 8.55 -2.49 -0.63
CA ARG A 207 7.45 -1.63 -1.08
C ARG A 207 6.85 -1.99 -2.44
N PHE A 208 7.53 -2.89 -3.20
CA PHE A 208 7.07 -3.47 -4.48
C PHE A 208 6.62 -4.94 -4.33
N SER A 209 6.43 -5.44 -3.11
CA SER A 209 6.26 -6.87 -2.85
C SER A 209 4.81 -7.33 -2.66
N VAL A 210 3.81 -6.44 -2.82
CA VAL A 210 2.40 -6.80 -2.56
C VAL A 210 1.90 -7.98 -3.39
N LEU A 211 2.38 -8.13 -4.61
CA LEU A 211 2.00 -9.24 -5.51
C LEU A 211 2.88 -10.49 -5.36
N THR A 212 3.74 -10.54 -4.34
CA THR A 212 4.46 -11.76 -3.91
C THR A 212 3.70 -12.46 -2.78
N ALA A 213 4.23 -13.57 -2.27
CA ALA A 213 3.70 -14.24 -1.08
C ALA A 213 3.51 -13.30 0.13
N VAL A 214 4.26 -12.20 0.18
CA VAL A 214 4.15 -11.16 1.22
C VAL A 214 2.73 -10.59 1.31
N GLY A 215 2.13 -10.24 0.19
CA GLY A 215 0.76 -9.74 0.14
C GLY A 215 -0.26 -10.84 -0.12
N LEU A 216 0.06 -11.76 -1.04
CA LEU A 216 -0.92 -12.74 -1.55
C LEU A 216 -1.47 -13.69 -0.50
N LEU A 217 -0.67 -14.12 0.49
CA LEU A 217 -1.17 -15.03 1.52
C LEU A 217 -2.25 -14.38 2.41
N PRO A 218 -2.01 -13.23 3.07
CA PRO A 218 -3.06 -12.58 3.87
C PRO A 218 -4.25 -12.11 3.02
N ILE A 219 -4.02 -11.68 1.76
CA ILE A 219 -5.09 -11.31 0.82
C ILE A 219 -5.98 -12.53 0.53
N ALA A 220 -5.40 -13.68 0.21
CA ALA A 220 -6.15 -14.91 -0.03
C ALA A 220 -6.92 -15.37 1.23
N VAL A 221 -6.32 -15.25 2.43
CA VAL A 221 -7.02 -15.57 3.70
C VAL A 221 -8.24 -14.68 3.91
N SER A 222 -8.21 -13.43 3.47
CA SER A 222 -9.38 -12.54 3.52
C SER A 222 -10.55 -13.01 2.62
N GLY A 223 -10.33 -14.00 1.77
CA GLY A 223 -11.30 -14.50 0.80
C GLY A 223 -11.33 -13.70 -0.52
N ALA A 224 -10.34 -12.83 -0.75
CA ALA A 224 -10.17 -12.17 -2.03
C ALA A 224 -9.59 -13.13 -3.07
N ASP A 225 -10.01 -12.95 -4.33
CA ASP A 225 -9.57 -13.75 -5.48
C ASP A 225 -8.21 -13.26 -5.97
N ILE A 226 -7.14 -13.93 -5.54
CA ILE A 226 -5.78 -13.55 -5.93
C ILE A 226 -5.45 -13.87 -7.40
N ASP A 227 -6.20 -14.75 -8.07
CA ASP A 227 -6.06 -14.97 -9.52
C ASP A 227 -6.51 -13.70 -10.26
N LYS A 228 -7.67 -13.15 -9.93
CA LYS A 228 -8.16 -11.88 -10.51
C LYS A 228 -7.26 -10.70 -10.19
N LEU A 229 -6.68 -10.67 -8.99
CA LEU A 229 -5.71 -9.63 -8.62
C LEU A 229 -4.47 -9.67 -9.54
N MET A 230 -3.93 -10.86 -9.79
CA MET A 230 -2.79 -11.04 -10.70
C MET A 230 -3.17 -10.77 -12.16
N ASP A 231 -4.38 -11.13 -12.58
CA ASP A 231 -4.90 -10.82 -13.93
C ASP A 231 -4.98 -9.31 -14.15
N GLY A 232 -5.47 -8.56 -13.17
CA GLY A 232 -5.50 -7.10 -13.21
C GLY A 232 -4.11 -6.47 -13.30
N ALA A 233 -3.18 -6.95 -12.47
CA ALA A 233 -1.79 -6.50 -12.51
C ALA A 233 -1.12 -6.83 -13.87
N SER A 234 -1.44 -8.00 -14.45
CA SER A 234 -0.97 -8.39 -15.79
C SER A 234 -1.51 -7.45 -16.88
N ALA A 235 -2.78 -7.04 -16.80
CA ALA A 235 -3.37 -6.08 -17.73
C ALA A 235 -2.72 -4.69 -17.60
N GLY A 236 -2.46 -4.25 -16.36
CA GLY A 236 -1.72 -3.02 -16.08
C GLY A 236 -0.29 -3.07 -16.65
N ARG A 237 0.39 -4.21 -16.45
CA ARG A 237 1.72 -4.45 -17.03
C ARG A 237 1.72 -4.33 -18.56
N GLU A 238 0.80 -5.01 -19.21
CA GLU A 238 0.69 -5.00 -20.67
C GLU A 238 0.58 -3.56 -21.20
N THR A 239 -0.29 -2.76 -20.60
CA THR A 239 -0.45 -1.34 -20.95
C THR A 239 0.82 -0.53 -20.66
N ALA A 240 1.39 -0.68 -19.47
CA ALA A 240 2.57 0.08 -19.03
C ALA A 240 3.81 -0.18 -19.90
N LEU A 241 4.03 -1.42 -20.33
CA LEU A 241 5.19 -1.79 -21.14
C LEU A 241 5.01 -1.44 -22.62
N ASN A 242 3.82 -1.66 -23.18
CA ASN A 242 3.64 -1.68 -24.64
C ASN A 242 2.92 -0.45 -25.20
N ALA A 243 2.10 0.25 -24.40
CA ALA A 243 1.39 1.42 -24.90
C ALA A 243 2.35 2.61 -25.17
N PRO A 244 2.11 3.39 -26.24
CA PRO A 244 2.79 4.66 -26.46
C PRO A 244 2.41 5.68 -25.37
N PHE A 245 3.19 6.75 -25.24
CA PHE A 245 2.97 7.76 -24.19
C PHE A 245 1.53 8.26 -24.10
N GLU A 246 0.89 8.52 -25.24
CA GLU A 246 -0.47 9.07 -25.32
C GLU A 246 -1.54 8.13 -24.74
N GLU A 247 -1.28 6.83 -24.74
CA GLU A 247 -2.18 5.79 -24.25
C GLU A 247 -1.73 5.16 -22.94
N ASN A 248 -0.54 5.56 -22.43
CA ASN A 248 0.08 5.04 -21.24
C ASN A 248 -0.17 5.96 -20.04
N ASP A 249 -1.21 5.69 -19.31
CA ASP A 249 -1.67 6.54 -18.21
C ASP A 249 -0.69 6.57 -17.02
N SER A 250 0.00 5.46 -16.71
CA SER A 250 1.04 5.43 -15.67
C SER A 250 2.28 6.25 -16.06
N LEU A 251 2.66 6.23 -17.34
CA LEU A 251 3.75 7.01 -17.85
C LEU A 251 3.43 8.52 -17.88
N LYS A 252 2.18 8.87 -18.27
CA LYS A 252 1.69 10.26 -18.20
C LYS A 252 1.65 10.77 -16.76
N TYR A 253 1.18 9.96 -15.82
CA TYR A 253 1.15 10.34 -14.41
C TYR A 253 2.55 10.67 -13.89
N ALA A 254 3.54 9.81 -14.15
CA ALA A 254 4.94 10.08 -13.79
C ALA A 254 5.47 11.38 -14.41
N ALA A 255 5.17 11.63 -15.68
CA ALA A 255 5.59 12.83 -16.40
C ALA A 255 4.95 14.10 -15.79
N ILE A 256 3.64 14.12 -15.60
CA ILE A 256 2.90 15.27 -15.09
C ILE A 256 3.35 15.64 -13.68
N ARG A 257 3.53 14.66 -12.77
CA ARG A 257 4.08 14.88 -11.42
C ARG A 257 5.43 15.61 -11.48
N ASN A 258 6.33 15.17 -12.34
CA ASN A 258 7.66 15.76 -12.50
C ASN A 258 7.61 17.17 -13.13
N ILE A 259 6.63 17.47 -14.00
CA ILE A 259 6.40 18.83 -14.50
C ILE A 259 5.96 19.74 -13.34
N LEU A 260 5.00 19.27 -12.53
CA LEU A 260 4.50 20.04 -11.38
C LEU A 260 5.61 20.30 -10.35
N LEU A 261 6.46 19.30 -10.06
CA LEU A 261 7.64 19.49 -9.20
C LEU A 261 8.57 20.60 -9.73
N ARG A 262 8.88 20.61 -11.03
CA ARG A 262 9.71 21.67 -11.66
C ARG A 262 9.08 23.06 -11.58
N LYS A 263 7.77 23.13 -11.30
CA LYS A 263 7.02 24.36 -11.04
C LYS A 263 6.92 24.72 -9.56
N GLY A 264 7.66 24.03 -8.69
CA GLY A 264 7.66 24.28 -7.24
C GLY A 264 6.51 23.61 -6.50
N LYS A 265 5.83 22.62 -7.10
CA LYS A 265 4.83 21.80 -6.42
C LYS A 265 5.52 20.59 -5.80
N GLU A 266 5.97 20.73 -4.57
CA GLU A 266 6.85 19.79 -3.87
C GLU A 266 6.09 18.77 -3.01
N ILE A 267 4.77 18.95 -2.85
CA ILE A 267 3.90 18.08 -2.05
C ILE A 267 2.80 17.54 -2.95
N GLU A 268 2.66 16.23 -3.00
CA GLU A 268 1.51 15.57 -3.62
C GLU A 268 0.60 15.03 -2.53
N ILE A 269 -0.67 15.41 -2.58
CA ILE A 269 -1.70 14.95 -1.66
C ILE A 269 -2.59 13.94 -2.40
N LEU A 270 -2.47 12.66 -2.04
CA LEU A 270 -3.40 11.64 -2.52
C LEU A 270 -4.71 11.77 -1.74
N ALA A 271 -5.77 12.17 -2.43
CA ALA A 271 -7.09 12.39 -1.86
C ALA A 271 -8.05 11.27 -2.24
N ASN A 272 -8.79 10.74 -1.29
CA ASN A 272 -9.83 9.77 -1.55
C ASN A 272 -11.17 10.20 -0.92
N TYR A 273 -12.28 9.71 -1.49
CA TYR A 273 -13.64 9.95 -1.02
C TYR A 273 -14.35 8.64 -0.62
N GLU A 274 -13.60 7.53 -0.61
CA GLU A 274 -14.08 6.23 -0.23
C GLU A 274 -13.17 5.68 0.89
N PRO A 275 -13.68 5.47 2.11
CA PRO A 275 -12.87 5.07 3.27
C PRO A 275 -12.05 3.78 3.03
N SER A 276 -12.52 2.88 2.17
CA SER A 276 -11.78 1.66 1.81
C SER A 276 -10.46 1.94 1.08
N VAL A 277 -10.24 3.15 0.56
CA VAL A 277 -9.00 3.56 -0.13
C VAL A 277 -7.92 4.04 0.85
N HIS A 278 -8.24 4.28 2.13
CA HIS A 278 -7.30 4.81 3.12
C HIS A 278 -5.95 4.08 3.11
N TYR A 279 -5.94 2.75 3.24
CA TYR A 279 -4.67 2.00 3.25
C TYR A 279 -4.01 1.84 1.88
N VAL A 280 -4.72 2.06 0.79
CA VAL A 280 -4.09 2.25 -0.54
C VAL A 280 -3.24 3.51 -0.52
N SER A 281 -3.74 4.59 0.10
CA SER A 281 -2.98 5.84 0.28
C SER A 281 -1.76 5.64 1.19
N GLU A 282 -1.87 4.85 2.26
CA GLU A 282 -0.75 4.54 3.16
C GLU A 282 0.34 3.70 2.45
N TRP A 283 -0.04 2.70 1.66
CA TRP A 283 0.87 1.94 0.82
C TRP A 283 1.54 2.83 -0.23
N TRP A 284 0.78 3.70 -0.89
CA TRP A 284 1.28 4.66 -1.87
C TRP A 284 2.30 5.62 -1.26
N LYS A 285 2.07 6.11 -0.03
CA LYS A 285 3.05 6.96 0.69
C LYS A 285 4.39 6.25 0.89
N GLN A 286 4.38 4.99 1.29
CA GLN A 286 5.62 4.22 1.39
C GLN A 286 6.27 4.04 0.03
N LEU A 287 5.50 3.65 -0.99
CA LEU A 287 5.99 3.42 -2.34
C LEU A 287 6.77 4.64 -2.86
N TYR A 288 6.15 5.82 -2.83
CA TYR A 288 6.76 7.05 -3.34
C TYR A 288 7.78 7.65 -2.38
N GLY A 289 7.52 7.68 -1.09
CA GLY A 289 8.42 8.26 -0.10
C GLY A 289 9.78 7.58 -0.07
N GLU A 290 9.83 6.25 -0.05
CA GLU A 290 11.08 5.50 -0.07
C GLU A 290 11.75 5.47 -1.46
N SER A 291 10.98 5.61 -2.54
CA SER A 291 11.53 5.55 -3.90
C SER A 291 12.10 6.88 -4.37
N GLU A 292 11.46 7.99 -4.06
CA GLU A 292 11.81 9.32 -4.56
C GLU A 292 12.58 10.19 -3.56
N GLY A 293 12.33 10.03 -2.25
CA GLY A 293 12.94 10.84 -1.20
C GLY A 293 14.43 10.55 -0.98
N LYS A 294 15.28 10.92 -1.93
CA LYS A 294 16.72 10.66 -1.95
C LYS A 294 17.50 11.85 -2.50
N ASP A 295 18.76 11.95 -2.15
CA ASP A 295 19.66 13.00 -2.65
C ASP A 295 19.09 14.42 -2.47
N GLN A 296 18.32 14.64 -1.41
CA GLN A 296 17.59 15.90 -1.12
C GLN A 296 16.60 16.29 -2.22
N LYS A 297 16.05 15.30 -2.93
CA LYS A 297 15.04 15.43 -3.98
C LYS A 297 13.79 14.66 -3.60
N GLY A 298 12.76 14.76 -4.44
CA GLY A 298 11.51 14.02 -4.36
C GLY A 298 10.31 14.92 -4.15
N ILE A 299 9.13 14.34 -4.39
CA ILE A 299 7.84 14.95 -4.07
C ILE A 299 7.39 14.34 -2.75
N PHE A 300 7.06 15.17 -1.75
CA PHE A 300 6.60 14.67 -0.46
C PHE A 300 5.20 14.05 -0.58
N PRO A 301 5.03 12.74 -0.33
CA PRO A 301 3.73 12.08 -0.46
C PRO A 301 2.91 12.29 0.82
N ALA A 302 1.81 13.00 0.70
CA ALA A 302 0.80 13.17 1.74
C ALA A 302 -0.51 12.49 1.33
N SER A 303 -1.46 12.33 2.25
CA SER A 303 -2.81 11.88 1.92
C SER A 303 -3.86 12.54 2.80
N VAL A 304 -5.10 12.62 2.29
CA VAL A 304 -6.29 13.08 3.02
C VAL A 304 -7.47 12.16 2.72
N ASP A 305 -8.30 11.95 3.73
CA ASP A 305 -9.54 11.20 3.61
C ASP A 305 -10.72 12.20 3.58
N LEU A 306 -11.33 12.35 2.43
CA LEU A 306 -12.42 13.31 2.22
C LEU A 306 -13.78 12.57 2.32
N THR A 307 -14.84 13.20 2.83
CA THR A 307 -14.98 14.64 3.16
C THR A 307 -14.42 15.02 4.55
N THR A 308 -14.00 14.05 5.39
CA THR A 308 -13.64 14.35 6.79
C THR A 308 -12.53 15.39 6.89
N ASP A 309 -11.50 15.29 6.06
CA ASP A 309 -10.37 16.22 6.07
C ASP A 309 -10.66 17.58 5.40
N LEU A 310 -11.82 17.78 4.78
CA LEU A 310 -12.28 19.13 4.43
C LEU A 310 -12.52 19.97 5.69
N HIS A 311 -12.86 19.32 6.82
CA HIS A 311 -13.06 19.94 8.13
C HIS A 311 -11.77 20.06 8.95
N SER A 312 -10.62 19.72 8.39
CA SER A 312 -9.30 19.85 9.03
C SER A 312 -8.29 20.49 8.07
N MET A 313 -7.94 19.84 6.98
CA MET A 313 -6.93 20.26 6.01
C MET A 313 -7.50 21.12 4.87
N GLY A 314 -8.81 21.12 4.67
CA GLY A 314 -9.46 21.83 3.56
C GLY A 314 -9.11 23.31 3.51
N GLN A 315 -9.08 24.02 4.66
CA GLN A 315 -8.66 25.41 4.73
C GLN A 315 -7.22 25.61 4.24
N PHE A 316 -6.29 24.74 4.64
CA PHE A 316 -4.90 24.86 4.24
C PHE A 316 -4.69 24.57 2.74
N ILE A 317 -5.37 23.54 2.22
CA ILE A 317 -5.29 23.21 0.79
C ILE A 317 -5.88 24.36 -0.04
N GLN A 318 -7.04 24.91 0.36
CA GLN A 318 -7.72 26.00 -0.35
C GLN A 318 -6.96 27.32 -0.33
N ASP A 319 -6.32 27.70 0.80
CA ASP A 319 -5.83 29.06 1.02
C ASP A 319 -4.43 29.11 1.69
N GLY A 320 -3.75 27.97 1.88
CA GLY A 320 -2.39 27.89 2.43
C GLY A 320 -1.30 28.07 1.38
N SER A 321 -0.15 27.44 1.59
CA SER A 321 1.00 27.47 0.67
C SER A 321 0.68 26.83 -0.69
N ARG A 322 1.17 27.46 -1.76
CA ARG A 322 0.90 27.01 -3.14
C ARG A 322 1.93 26.00 -3.69
N ASN A 323 2.63 25.29 -2.82
CA ASN A 323 3.68 24.31 -3.18
C ASN A 323 3.18 22.86 -3.29
N MET A 324 1.86 22.67 -3.42
CA MET A 324 1.22 21.35 -3.47
C MET A 324 0.34 21.17 -4.71
N PHE A 325 0.01 19.91 -4.98
CA PHE A 325 -1.02 19.48 -5.92
C PHE A 325 -1.75 18.26 -5.35
N GLU A 326 -2.92 17.96 -5.87
CA GLU A 326 -3.71 16.81 -5.45
C GLU A 326 -3.78 15.76 -6.55
N THR A 327 -3.83 14.49 -6.13
CA THR A 327 -4.19 13.35 -6.97
C THR A 327 -5.38 12.65 -6.33
N VAL A 328 -6.56 12.75 -6.96
CA VAL A 328 -7.81 12.19 -6.45
C VAL A 328 -7.96 10.76 -6.96
N ILE A 329 -8.17 9.80 -6.05
CA ILE A 329 -8.64 8.45 -6.40
C ILE A 329 -10.17 8.49 -6.50
N ASN A 330 -10.69 8.33 -7.70
CA ASN A 330 -12.13 8.28 -7.95
C ASN A 330 -12.59 6.86 -8.24
N ILE A 331 -13.37 6.27 -7.35
CA ILE A 331 -14.10 5.02 -7.61
C ILE A 331 -15.35 5.39 -8.42
N GLU A 332 -15.41 5.00 -9.70
CA GLU A 332 -16.48 5.43 -10.61
C GLU A 332 -17.84 4.82 -10.24
N THR A 333 -17.84 3.57 -9.78
CA THR A 333 -19.06 2.86 -9.35
C THR A 333 -18.94 2.46 -7.90
N SER A 334 -19.82 2.95 -7.04
CA SER A 334 -19.91 2.55 -5.63
C SER A 334 -20.28 1.07 -5.53
N ARG A 335 -19.72 0.38 -4.52
CA ARG A 335 -20.03 -1.04 -4.24
C ARG A 335 -21.48 -1.23 -3.79
N GLU A 336 -21.97 -0.31 -3.00
CA GLU A 336 -23.31 -0.34 -2.42
C GLU A 336 -24.02 0.98 -2.70
N GLU A 337 -25.34 0.92 -2.91
CA GLU A 337 -26.15 2.11 -3.15
C GLU A 337 -27.10 2.32 -1.97
N LEU A 338 -27.12 3.54 -1.45
CA LEU A 338 -28.08 3.99 -0.44
C LEU A 338 -28.77 5.25 -0.96
N VAL A 339 -30.09 5.18 -1.13
CA VAL A 339 -30.92 6.29 -1.62
C VAL A 339 -31.53 7.04 -0.44
N LEU A 340 -31.37 8.37 -0.42
CA LEU A 340 -31.92 9.24 0.60
C LEU A 340 -33.44 9.34 0.45
N GLN A 341 -34.13 9.29 1.60
CA GLN A 341 -35.59 9.40 1.66
C GLN A 341 -35.99 10.83 2.02
N GLU A 342 -37.23 11.20 1.66
CA GLU A 342 -37.83 12.45 2.09
C GLU A 342 -38.26 12.37 3.55
N GLU A 343 -37.92 13.37 4.36
CA GLU A 343 -38.40 13.50 5.72
C GLU A 343 -39.72 14.28 5.79
N PRO A 344 -40.70 13.86 6.63
CA PRO A 344 -41.99 14.55 6.76
C PRO A 344 -41.86 16.01 7.15
N VAL A 345 -40.79 16.37 7.87
CA VAL A 345 -40.48 17.75 8.28
C VAL A 345 -39.00 18.01 7.94
N ASP A 346 -38.74 18.89 7.01
CA ASP A 346 -37.41 19.24 6.51
C ASP A 346 -36.63 20.15 7.49
N LEU A 347 -36.35 19.60 8.70
CA LEU A 347 -35.67 20.37 9.75
C LEU A 347 -34.20 20.67 9.42
N ASP A 348 -33.55 19.79 8.71
CA ASP A 348 -32.15 19.90 8.30
C ASP A 348 -31.97 20.55 6.93
N GLY A 349 -33.07 20.82 6.22
CA GLY A 349 -33.06 21.42 4.88
C GLY A 349 -32.55 20.50 3.79
N LEU A 350 -32.55 19.16 3.97
CA LEU A 350 -31.94 18.20 3.04
C LEU A 350 -32.94 17.48 2.13
N ASN A 351 -34.26 17.79 2.18
CA ASN A 351 -35.25 17.13 1.32
C ASN A 351 -34.99 17.34 -0.18
N TYR A 352 -34.19 18.34 -0.58
CA TYR A 352 -33.75 18.48 -1.98
C TYR A 352 -32.83 17.33 -2.46
N LEU A 353 -32.30 16.51 -1.55
CA LEU A 353 -31.53 15.30 -1.83
C LEU A 353 -32.40 14.03 -1.92
N ALA A 354 -33.67 14.11 -1.58
CA ALA A 354 -34.58 12.96 -1.65
C ALA A 354 -34.56 12.32 -3.05
N GLY A 355 -34.49 11.01 -3.12
CA GLY A 355 -34.36 10.24 -4.35
C GLY A 355 -32.96 10.20 -4.96
N LYS A 356 -31.97 10.88 -4.39
CA LYS A 356 -30.57 10.80 -4.81
C LYS A 356 -29.82 9.76 -3.98
N SER A 357 -28.81 9.11 -4.58
CA SER A 357 -27.93 8.22 -3.83
C SER A 357 -26.90 9.00 -3.01
N VAL A 358 -26.44 8.40 -1.91
CA VAL A 358 -25.33 8.95 -1.13
C VAL A 358 -24.05 9.06 -1.97
N ASP A 359 -23.81 8.12 -2.90
CA ASP A 359 -22.71 8.18 -3.85
C ASP A 359 -22.79 9.41 -4.77
N PHE A 360 -23.99 9.77 -5.24
CA PHE A 360 -24.19 11.02 -6.00
C PHE A 360 -23.80 12.26 -5.20
N VAL A 361 -24.14 12.29 -3.91
CA VAL A 361 -23.78 13.40 -3.01
C VAL A 361 -22.26 13.44 -2.81
N ASN A 362 -21.65 12.30 -2.57
CA ASN A 362 -20.20 12.17 -2.40
C ASN A 362 -19.41 12.62 -3.64
N LYS A 363 -19.84 12.20 -4.84
CA LYS A 363 -19.26 12.65 -6.12
C LYS A 363 -19.48 14.14 -6.38
N SER A 364 -20.63 14.67 -5.97
CA SER A 364 -20.89 16.11 -6.04
C SER A 364 -19.95 16.91 -5.13
N ALA A 365 -19.69 16.41 -3.91
CA ALA A 365 -18.70 16.98 -3.00
C ALA A 365 -17.29 16.91 -3.61
N MET A 366 -16.89 15.76 -4.15
CA MET A 366 -15.60 15.58 -4.85
C MET A 366 -15.43 16.59 -5.98
N ASN A 367 -16.39 16.70 -6.88
CA ASN A 367 -16.33 17.62 -8.02
C ASN A 367 -16.28 19.07 -7.57
N GLY A 368 -17.08 19.44 -6.58
CA GLY A 368 -17.09 20.79 -5.99
C GLY A 368 -15.75 21.18 -5.37
N THR A 369 -15.14 20.24 -4.64
CA THR A 369 -13.81 20.42 -4.02
C THR A 369 -12.72 20.57 -5.08
N ILE A 370 -12.69 19.68 -6.08
CA ILE A 370 -11.70 19.75 -7.17
C ILE A 370 -11.79 21.12 -7.89
N LEU A 371 -13.00 21.60 -8.18
CA LEU A 371 -13.17 22.92 -8.80
C LEU A 371 -12.65 24.04 -7.89
N ALA A 372 -13.03 24.05 -6.62
CA ALA A 372 -12.62 25.06 -5.66
C ALA A 372 -11.09 25.09 -5.46
N HIS A 373 -10.45 23.92 -5.29
CA HIS A 373 -9.02 23.83 -5.11
C HIS A 373 -8.25 24.21 -6.40
N THR A 374 -8.78 23.85 -7.58
CA THR A 374 -8.21 24.25 -8.88
C THR A 374 -8.27 25.78 -9.05
N ASP A 375 -9.41 26.40 -8.75
CA ASP A 375 -9.57 27.87 -8.76
C ASP A 375 -8.64 28.53 -7.72
N GLY A 376 -8.40 27.86 -6.60
CA GLY A 376 -7.44 28.23 -5.56
C GLY A 376 -5.97 28.00 -5.91
N GLN A 377 -5.64 27.69 -7.16
CA GLN A 377 -4.27 27.46 -7.66
C GLN A 377 -3.60 26.18 -7.14
N VAL A 378 -4.38 25.17 -6.80
CA VAL A 378 -3.92 23.81 -6.50
C VAL A 378 -4.24 22.91 -7.70
N PRO A 379 -3.25 22.48 -8.48
CA PRO A 379 -3.47 21.55 -9.59
C PRO A 379 -4.09 20.24 -9.10
N ASN A 380 -5.10 19.73 -9.81
CA ASN A 380 -5.75 18.48 -9.49
C ASN A 380 -5.54 17.44 -10.60
N LEU A 381 -5.06 16.29 -10.20
CA LEU A 381 -4.95 15.07 -11.00
C LEU A 381 -6.02 14.09 -10.55
N MET A 382 -6.41 13.15 -11.41
CA MET A 382 -7.38 12.12 -11.04
C MET A 382 -6.95 10.76 -11.58
N VAL A 383 -6.96 9.75 -10.72
CA VAL A 383 -6.88 8.34 -11.09
C VAL A 383 -8.27 7.74 -10.92
N LYS A 384 -8.87 7.29 -12.02
CA LYS A 384 -10.21 6.71 -12.05
C LYS A 384 -10.11 5.20 -11.97
N VAL A 385 -10.79 4.61 -10.99
CA VAL A 385 -10.93 3.18 -10.80
C VAL A 385 -12.37 2.81 -11.10
N PRO A 386 -12.66 1.93 -12.07
CA PRO A 386 -14.04 1.67 -12.51
C PRO A 386 -14.95 1.19 -11.39
N GLU A 387 -14.49 0.25 -10.57
CA GLU A 387 -15.20 -0.29 -9.41
C GLU A 387 -14.23 -0.96 -8.42
N VAL A 388 -14.72 -1.24 -7.23
CA VAL A 388 -13.93 -1.93 -6.18
C VAL A 388 -13.99 -3.45 -6.41
N ASN A 389 -12.95 -4.00 -7.02
CA ASN A 389 -12.74 -5.43 -7.16
C ASN A 389 -11.24 -5.78 -7.25
N GLU A 390 -10.93 -7.07 -7.24
CA GLU A 390 -9.55 -7.58 -7.26
C GLU A 390 -8.81 -7.22 -8.55
N PHE A 391 -9.49 -7.26 -9.70
CA PHE A 391 -8.88 -6.95 -10.99
C PHE A 391 -8.39 -5.50 -11.04
N TYR A 392 -9.26 -4.55 -10.73
CA TYR A 392 -8.88 -3.13 -10.77
C TYR A 392 -7.91 -2.74 -9.67
N LEU A 393 -7.93 -3.44 -8.52
CA LEU A 393 -6.89 -3.25 -7.51
C LEU A 393 -5.51 -3.73 -8.00
N GLY A 394 -5.46 -4.88 -8.66
CA GLY A 394 -4.23 -5.39 -9.28
C GLY A 394 -3.67 -4.42 -10.33
N GLU A 395 -4.54 -3.91 -11.20
CA GLU A 395 -4.19 -2.90 -12.20
C GLU A 395 -3.69 -1.60 -11.54
N LEU A 396 -4.33 -1.14 -10.44
CA LEU A 396 -3.96 0.05 -9.70
C LEU A 396 -2.59 -0.09 -9.01
N PHE A 397 -2.31 -1.24 -8.41
CA PHE A 397 -0.99 -1.52 -7.83
C PHE A 397 0.09 -1.42 -8.89
N TYR A 398 -0.07 -2.08 -10.02
CA TYR A 398 0.92 -2.04 -11.08
C TYR A 398 1.06 -0.64 -11.70
N PHE A 399 -0.04 0.09 -11.86
CA PHE A 399 -0.06 1.48 -12.31
C PHE A 399 0.87 2.35 -11.45
N PHE A 400 0.72 2.29 -10.13
CA PHE A 400 1.54 3.11 -9.23
C PHE A 400 2.99 2.62 -9.11
N GLU A 401 3.22 1.32 -9.08
CA GLU A 401 4.57 0.75 -9.05
C GLU A 401 5.38 1.17 -10.28
N PHE A 402 4.78 1.04 -11.47
CA PHE A 402 5.44 1.42 -12.72
C PHE A 402 5.68 2.93 -12.79
N ALA A 403 4.68 3.74 -12.52
CA ALA A 403 4.79 5.19 -12.50
C ALA A 403 5.85 5.67 -11.50
N CYS A 404 5.94 5.03 -10.33
CA CYS A 404 6.94 5.32 -9.30
C CYS A 404 8.36 5.04 -9.80
N GLY A 405 8.60 3.89 -10.43
CA GLY A 405 9.90 3.56 -11.02
C GLY A 405 10.35 4.57 -12.07
N VAL A 406 9.45 4.90 -12.99
CA VAL A 406 9.71 5.94 -14.02
C VAL A 406 9.96 7.30 -13.38
N SER A 407 9.13 7.72 -12.43
CA SER A 407 9.26 9.02 -11.76
C SER A 407 10.59 9.16 -11.00
N GLY A 408 11.05 8.09 -10.32
CA GLY A 408 12.36 8.10 -9.68
C GLY A 408 13.52 8.29 -10.67
N TYR A 409 13.46 7.67 -11.84
CA TYR A 409 14.46 7.91 -12.88
C TYR A 409 14.38 9.33 -13.48
N LEU A 410 13.19 9.90 -13.62
CA LEU A 410 13.02 11.30 -14.04
C LEU A 410 13.62 12.30 -13.02
N LEU A 411 13.60 11.94 -11.73
CA LEU A 411 14.27 12.69 -10.66
C LEU A 411 15.79 12.49 -10.65
N GLY A 412 16.29 11.48 -11.36
CA GLY A 412 17.71 11.11 -11.39
C GLY A 412 18.17 10.47 -10.08
N VAL A 413 17.32 9.68 -9.43
CA VAL A 413 17.65 8.90 -8.22
C VAL A 413 17.52 7.41 -8.49
N ASN A 414 18.11 6.57 -7.64
CA ASN A 414 17.83 5.13 -7.64
C ASN A 414 16.48 4.85 -6.95
N PRO A 415 15.42 4.43 -7.67
CA PRO A 415 14.09 4.26 -7.07
C PRO A 415 13.99 3.07 -6.11
N PHE A 416 14.94 2.13 -6.12
CA PHE A 416 14.76 0.80 -5.53
C PHE A 416 15.58 0.55 -4.26
N ASN A 417 16.56 1.38 -3.92
CA ASN A 417 17.27 1.34 -2.64
C ASN A 417 16.59 2.23 -1.57
N GLN A 418 17.06 2.20 -0.31
CA GLN A 418 16.59 3.05 0.79
C GLN A 418 17.71 3.35 1.81
N PRO A 419 18.75 4.10 1.42
CA PRO A 419 19.90 4.33 2.31
C PRO A 419 19.57 5.20 3.54
N GLY A 420 18.56 6.06 3.46
CA GLY A 420 18.19 7.01 4.52
C GLY A 420 17.72 6.36 5.83
N VAL A 421 17.18 5.14 5.77
CA VAL A 421 16.67 4.45 6.97
C VAL A 421 17.76 3.79 7.83
N GLU A 422 19.00 3.70 7.35
CA GLU A 422 20.07 3.02 8.09
C GLU A 422 20.56 3.82 9.32
N SER A 423 20.50 5.15 9.27
CA SER A 423 20.98 6.01 10.36
C SER A 423 20.17 5.83 11.64
N TYR A 424 18.83 5.89 11.56
CA TYR A 424 18.00 5.73 12.75
C TYR A 424 18.08 4.32 13.32
N LYS A 425 18.20 3.30 12.48
CA LYS A 425 18.35 1.90 12.92
C LYS A 425 19.62 1.72 13.75
N LYS A 426 20.75 2.26 13.29
CA LYS A 426 22.02 2.22 14.04
C LYS A 426 21.90 2.91 15.39
N ASN A 427 21.27 4.09 15.43
CA ASN A 427 21.02 4.81 16.68
C ASN A 427 20.13 4.01 17.63
N MET A 428 19.05 3.41 17.12
CA MET A 428 18.16 2.56 17.91
C MET A 428 18.93 1.35 18.49
N PHE A 429 19.72 0.65 17.69
CA PHE A 429 20.53 -0.48 18.15
C PHE A 429 21.52 -0.06 19.24
N ALA A 430 22.18 1.08 19.10
CA ALA A 430 23.08 1.62 20.10
C ALA A 430 22.35 1.94 21.41
N LEU A 431 21.24 2.66 21.35
CA LEU A 431 20.45 3.03 22.54
C LEU A 431 19.84 1.80 23.24
N LEU A 432 19.47 0.76 22.50
CA LEU A 432 19.02 -0.53 23.06
C LEU A 432 20.16 -1.35 23.68
N GLY A 433 21.41 -0.95 23.53
CA GLY A 433 22.57 -1.67 24.05
C GLY A 433 22.92 -2.94 23.28
N LYS A 434 22.64 -2.96 21.96
CA LYS A 434 23.01 -4.10 21.11
C LYS A 434 24.54 -4.28 21.14
N PRO A 435 25.05 -5.52 21.32
CA PRO A 435 26.48 -5.81 21.29
C PRO A 435 27.17 -5.28 20.02
N GLY A 436 28.31 -4.62 20.18
CA GLY A 436 29.07 -3.99 19.10
C GLY A 436 28.70 -2.52 18.82
N TYR A 437 27.82 -1.92 19.63
CA TYR A 437 27.40 -0.52 19.52
C TYR A 437 27.72 0.32 20.75
N GLU A 438 28.60 -0.14 21.63
CA GLU A 438 28.90 0.46 22.96
C GLU A 438 29.40 1.90 22.82
N ALA A 439 30.40 2.14 21.97
CA ALA A 439 30.97 3.47 21.76
C ALA A 439 29.93 4.46 21.18
N GLN A 440 29.11 4.02 20.21
CA GLN A 440 28.05 4.84 19.63
C GLN A 440 26.98 5.17 20.69
N ARG A 441 26.67 4.21 21.59
CA ARG A 441 25.73 4.42 22.69
C ARG A 441 26.19 5.52 23.62
N GLU A 442 27.45 5.49 24.04
CA GLU A 442 28.04 6.53 24.91
C GLU A 442 27.98 7.93 24.28
N GLU A 443 28.25 8.01 22.99
CA GLU A 443 28.14 9.27 22.24
C GLU A 443 26.71 9.79 22.19
N LEU A 444 25.74 8.91 21.85
CA LEU A 444 24.33 9.28 21.74
C LEU A 444 23.76 9.72 23.11
N LEU A 445 24.11 9.04 24.22
CA LEU A 445 23.62 9.40 25.54
C LEU A 445 24.10 10.79 26.00
N LYS A 446 25.23 11.30 25.48
CA LYS A 446 25.68 12.68 25.74
C LYS A 446 24.85 13.74 25.00
N ARG A 447 24.06 13.34 24.01
CA ARG A 447 23.25 14.23 23.17
C ARG A 447 21.76 14.22 23.55
N LEU A 448 21.33 13.28 24.40
CA LEU A 448 19.98 13.19 24.97
C LEU A 448 19.88 13.90 26.30
#